data_8c7486f7b828891bc496ae45fb2c2650
#
_entry.id   8c7486f7b828891bc496ae45fb2c2650
#
_cell.length_a   1.000
_cell.length_b   1.000
_cell.length_c   1.000
_cell.angle_alpha   90.00
_cell.angle_beta   90.00
_cell.angle_gamma   90.00
#
_symmetry.space_group_name_H-M   'P 1'
#
loop_
_entity.id
_entity.type
_entity.pdbx_description
1 polymer ?
#
loop_
_entity_poly.entity_id
_entity_poly.type
_entity_poly.pdbx_seq_one_letter_code
_entity_poly.pdbx_strand_id
1 'polypeptide(L)'
;PIKLEQGKSNSYLDMVLPPEEGYDPARTYGDDALKWVDKPDWADDQVIRFDTKDQSVSYLHRTVNVAVSTAVTFSLGSNDAIKVWVDGQERFANNIGRTVAPNQDKVSVFLEEGKHDLLIKIANYGGETGYYFRAVDDEGQGVLSMMALLATPTAERSAGNQQRLTTLFRERDETWRAKKIETANTRNELGVLRKSIVTTMVMEEMSTPRDTYKLVRGAYDKPDTSEKLSPSTPASLGEMNESLPKN
;
A
#
# COMPACT_ATOMS: atom_id res chain seq x y z
N PRO A 1 13.09 26.96 -7.92
CA PRO A 1 14.26 27.09 -7.01
C PRO A 1 14.92 28.43 -7.16
N ILE A 2 15.25 29.04 -6.04
CA ILE A 2 15.97 30.31 -5.96
C ILE A 2 17.46 29.99 -6.03
N LYS A 3 18.19 30.54 -7.02
CA LYS A 3 19.63 30.33 -7.15
C LYS A 3 20.36 31.20 -6.13
N LEU A 4 21.37 30.65 -5.49
CA LEU A 4 22.14 31.26 -4.44
C LEU A 4 23.60 31.48 -4.87
N GLU A 5 24.32 32.41 -4.23
CA GLU A 5 25.71 32.71 -4.56
C GLU A 5 26.66 31.60 -4.07
N GLN A 6 27.65 31.27 -4.88
CA GLN A 6 28.68 30.28 -4.53
C GLN A 6 29.43 30.66 -3.26
N GLY A 7 29.64 29.71 -2.36
CA GLY A 7 30.52 29.86 -1.20
C GLY A 7 29.83 30.01 0.16
N LYS A 8 28.49 30.01 0.22
CA LYS A 8 27.70 30.14 1.47
C LYS A 8 26.78 28.94 1.75
N SER A 9 27.16 27.71 1.41
CA SER A 9 26.30 26.55 1.44
C SER A 9 25.59 26.30 2.79
N ASN A 10 26.29 26.50 3.91
CA ASN A 10 25.73 26.27 5.24
C ASN A 10 24.76 27.37 5.71
N SER A 11 24.64 28.49 5.00
CA SER A 11 23.75 29.61 5.37
C SER A 11 22.39 29.59 4.63
N TYR A 12 22.21 28.72 3.62
CA TYR A 12 21.02 28.74 2.79
C TYR A 12 19.76 28.32 3.54
N LEU A 13 19.88 27.43 4.51
CA LEU A 13 18.77 27.03 5.35
C LEU A 13 18.29 28.20 6.23
N ASP A 14 19.20 29.01 6.74
CA ASP A 14 18.92 30.10 7.68
C ASP A 14 18.60 31.43 6.98
N MET A 15 18.87 31.54 5.68
CA MET A 15 18.51 32.70 4.90
C MET A 15 17.00 32.84 4.80
N VAL A 16 16.45 33.93 5.34
CA VAL A 16 15.02 34.23 5.22
C VAL A 16 14.71 34.68 3.78
N LEU A 17 13.81 34.02 3.12
CA LEU A 17 13.39 34.31 1.76
C LEU A 17 11.87 34.59 1.70
N PRO A 18 11.41 35.36 0.70
CA PRO A 18 10.03 35.84 0.66
C PRO A 18 8.91 34.79 0.81
N PRO A 19 9.06 33.50 0.37
CA PRO A 19 8.05 32.49 0.64
C PRO A 19 7.80 32.20 2.13
N GLU A 20 8.74 32.53 3.01
CA GLU A 20 8.61 32.34 4.48
C GLU A 20 7.75 33.42 5.15
N GLU A 21 7.52 34.56 4.46
CA GLU A 21 6.64 35.63 4.92
C GLU A 21 5.15 35.26 4.79
N GLY A 22 4.82 34.29 3.94
CA GLY A 22 3.48 33.81 3.71
C GLY A 22 3.31 33.23 2.30
N TYR A 23 2.37 32.29 2.20
CA TYR A 23 2.02 31.68 0.92
C TYR A 23 1.07 32.59 0.12
N ASP A 24 1.51 33.00 -1.07
CA ASP A 24 0.72 33.69 -2.04
C ASP A 24 0.93 33.05 -3.43
N PRO A 25 -0.05 32.32 -3.98
CA PRO A 25 0.08 31.63 -5.26
C PRO A 25 0.23 32.57 -6.46
N ALA A 26 -0.18 33.84 -6.32
CA ALA A 26 -0.12 34.83 -7.39
C ALA A 26 1.24 35.58 -7.41
N ARG A 27 1.96 35.53 -6.30
CA ARG A 27 3.23 36.29 -6.15
C ARG A 27 4.34 35.69 -7.01
N THR A 28 5.11 36.58 -7.64
CA THR A 28 6.37 36.23 -8.29
C THR A 28 7.56 36.56 -7.41
N TYR A 29 8.61 35.75 -7.49
CA TYR A 29 9.77 35.84 -6.62
C TYR A 29 11.05 36.00 -7.40
N GLY A 30 11.90 36.92 -6.96
CA GLY A 30 13.22 37.16 -7.52
C GLY A 30 13.22 37.73 -8.95
N ASP A 31 14.42 37.98 -9.47
CA ASP A 31 14.63 38.53 -10.81
C ASP A 31 14.23 37.57 -11.93
N ASP A 32 14.30 36.27 -11.64
CA ASP A 32 13.88 35.19 -12.55
C ASP A 32 12.33 35.02 -12.62
N ALA A 33 11.55 35.89 -11.94
CA ALA A 33 10.10 35.84 -11.87
C ALA A 33 9.52 34.45 -11.52
N LEU A 34 10.12 33.79 -10.54
CA LEU A 34 9.73 32.47 -10.09
C LEU A 34 8.30 32.48 -9.53
N LYS A 35 7.55 31.44 -9.81
CA LYS A 35 6.16 31.27 -9.38
C LYS A 35 5.93 29.90 -8.71
N TRP A 36 4.88 29.83 -7.92
CA TRP A 36 4.32 28.57 -7.49
C TRP A 36 3.78 27.79 -8.68
N VAL A 37 4.07 26.49 -8.71
CA VAL A 37 3.62 25.58 -9.77
C VAL A 37 2.96 24.39 -9.11
N ASP A 38 1.71 24.13 -9.46
CA ASP A 38 0.99 22.96 -8.99
C ASP A 38 1.62 21.67 -9.49
N LYS A 39 1.74 20.69 -8.61
CA LYS A 39 2.31 19.36 -8.88
C LYS A 39 1.33 18.26 -8.45
N PRO A 40 0.21 18.10 -9.14
CA PRO A 40 -0.82 17.12 -8.76
C PRO A 40 -0.33 15.66 -8.83
N ASP A 41 0.72 15.40 -9.59
CA ASP A 41 1.30 14.07 -9.77
C ASP A 41 2.24 13.66 -8.61
N TRP A 42 2.58 14.59 -7.73
CA TRP A 42 3.47 14.32 -6.61
C TRP A 42 2.69 13.70 -5.46
N ALA A 43 2.84 12.38 -5.31
CA ALA A 43 2.14 11.61 -4.29
C ALA A 43 2.94 11.52 -2.99
N ASP A 44 2.21 11.45 -1.86
CA ASP A 44 2.78 11.13 -0.56
C ASP A 44 3.36 9.70 -0.54
N ASP A 45 4.28 9.44 0.40
CA ASP A 45 4.93 8.15 0.59
C ASP A 45 5.83 7.70 -0.58
N GLN A 46 6.26 8.67 -1.38
CA GLN A 46 7.20 8.45 -2.49
C GLN A 46 8.35 9.44 -2.42
N VAL A 47 9.53 9.00 -2.85
CA VAL A 47 10.66 9.89 -3.06
C VAL A 47 10.48 10.62 -4.38
N ILE A 48 10.25 11.91 -4.29
CA ILE A 48 10.13 12.79 -5.46
C ILE A 48 11.48 13.46 -5.71
N ARG A 49 12.00 13.27 -6.91
CA ARG A 49 13.21 13.96 -7.40
C ARG A 49 12.82 14.95 -8.48
N PHE A 50 13.47 16.09 -8.47
CA PHE A 50 13.20 17.13 -9.45
C PHE A 50 14.48 17.94 -9.73
N ASP A 51 14.57 18.38 -10.97
CA ASP A 51 15.72 19.18 -11.40
C ASP A 51 15.70 20.56 -10.75
N THR A 52 16.81 20.91 -10.16
CA THR A 52 17.09 22.26 -9.70
C THR A 52 18.49 22.64 -10.14
N LYS A 53 18.79 23.94 -10.06
CA LYS A 53 20.17 24.41 -10.20
C LYS A 53 20.96 23.98 -8.96
N ASP A 54 22.21 23.63 -9.14
CA ASP A 54 23.12 23.46 -8.02
C ASP A 54 23.09 24.70 -7.10
N GLN A 55 23.18 24.46 -5.81
CA GLN A 55 23.14 25.52 -4.80
C GLN A 55 21.85 26.37 -4.90
N SER A 56 20.76 25.77 -4.64
CA SER A 56 19.43 26.38 -4.73
C SER A 56 18.55 26.07 -3.53
N VAL A 57 17.53 26.89 -3.34
CA VAL A 57 16.46 26.64 -2.36
C VAL A 57 15.15 26.41 -3.11
N SER A 58 14.45 25.38 -2.70
CA SER A 58 13.10 25.06 -3.19
C SER A 58 12.10 25.10 -2.04
N TYR A 59 10.93 25.63 -2.33
CA TYR A 59 9.81 25.65 -1.40
C TYR A 59 8.69 24.75 -1.90
N LEU A 60 8.11 23.99 -0.99
CA LEU A 60 6.92 23.17 -1.20
C LEU A 60 5.85 23.68 -0.25
N HIS A 61 4.66 23.91 -0.78
CA HIS A 61 3.52 24.34 0.02
C HIS A 61 2.37 23.34 -0.13
N ARG A 62 1.68 23.10 0.95
CA ARG A 62 0.48 22.27 0.99
C ARG A 62 -0.51 22.75 2.03
N THR A 63 -1.76 22.79 1.66
CA THR A 63 -2.84 22.97 2.62
C THR A 63 -3.39 21.63 3.09
N VAL A 64 -3.59 21.48 4.38
CA VAL A 64 -4.15 20.29 5.03
C VAL A 64 -5.45 20.67 5.74
N ASN A 65 -6.54 19.95 5.42
CA ASN A 65 -7.81 20.10 6.14
C ASN A 65 -7.93 18.98 7.19
N VAL A 66 -8.06 19.36 8.44
CA VAL A 66 -8.17 18.47 9.59
C VAL A 66 -9.62 18.45 10.05
N ALA A 67 -10.29 17.32 9.96
CA ALA A 67 -11.69 17.16 10.32
C ALA A 67 -11.92 17.02 11.83
N VAL A 68 -10.91 16.59 12.58
CA VAL A 68 -10.92 16.44 14.04
C VAL A 68 -9.51 16.68 14.55
N SER A 69 -9.37 17.48 15.61
CA SER A 69 -8.07 17.76 16.23
C SER A 69 -7.31 16.48 16.55
N THR A 70 -6.06 16.39 16.10
CA THR A 70 -5.28 15.17 16.21
C THR A 70 -3.78 15.44 16.22
N ALA A 71 -3.02 14.52 16.83
CA ALA A 71 -1.58 14.47 16.69
C ALA A 71 -1.21 13.83 15.34
N VAL A 72 -0.27 14.46 14.63
CA VAL A 72 0.23 13.99 13.35
C VAL A 72 1.76 13.99 13.39
N THR A 73 2.37 12.94 12.92
CA THR A 73 3.82 12.88 12.71
C THR A 73 4.13 12.98 11.22
N PHE A 74 4.82 14.04 10.83
CA PHE A 74 5.39 14.15 9.49
C PHE A 74 6.70 13.35 9.44
N SER A 75 6.73 12.36 8.58
CA SER A 75 7.94 11.63 8.23
C SER A 75 8.49 12.23 6.95
N LEU A 76 9.71 12.71 7.02
CA LEU A 76 10.33 13.56 6.03
C LEU A 76 11.62 12.95 5.49
N GLY A 77 12.00 13.38 4.31
CA GLY A 77 13.30 13.15 3.72
C GLY A 77 13.67 14.30 2.79
N SER A 78 14.92 14.62 2.68
CA SER A 78 15.41 15.72 1.83
C SER A 78 16.79 15.44 1.25
N ASN A 79 17.07 16.08 0.16
CA ASN A 79 18.41 16.27 -0.40
C ASN A 79 18.62 17.79 -0.57
N ASP A 80 19.38 18.53 0.25
CA ASP A 80 20.13 18.17 1.46
C ASP A 80 19.36 18.61 2.71
N ALA A 81 19.52 19.89 3.16
CA ALA A 81 18.93 20.46 4.36
C ALA A 81 17.44 20.75 4.20
N ILE A 82 16.72 20.67 5.31
CA ILE A 82 15.26 20.86 5.34
C ILE A 82 14.84 21.76 6.50
N LYS A 83 13.81 22.59 6.26
CA LYS A 83 13.11 23.35 7.30
C LYS A 83 11.61 23.27 7.05
N VAL A 84 10.83 23.20 8.11
CA VAL A 84 9.38 22.97 8.05
C VAL A 84 8.64 23.95 8.95
N TRP A 85 7.62 24.57 8.40
CA TRP A 85 6.67 25.43 9.12
C TRP A 85 5.26 24.84 9.02
N VAL A 86 4.51 24.98 10.08
CA VAL A 86 3.07 24.73 10.15
C VAL A 86 2.40 26.00 10.64
N ASP A 87 1.47 26.51 9.86
CA ASP A 87 0.76 27.78 10.14
C ASP A 87 1.72 28.96 10.44
N GLY A 88 2.78 29.06 9.64
CA GLY A 88 3.82 30.07 9.78
C GLY A 88 4.78 29.88 10.95
N GLN A 89 4.59 28.85 11.79
CA GLN A 89 5.49 28.56 12.91
C GLN A 89 6.50 27.48 12.51
N GLU A 90 7.80 27.79 12.67
CA GLU A 90 8.86 26.81 12.48
C GLU A 90 8.70 25.64 13.47
N ARG A 91 8.62 24.43 12.95
CA ARG A 91 8.47 23.19 13.72
C ARG A 91 9.70 22.31 13.66
N PHE A 92 10.49 22.46 12.62
CA PHE A 92 11.67 21.62 12.44
C PHE A 92 12.68 22.27 11.49
N ALA A 93 13.96 22.08 11.79
CA ALA A 93 15.07 22.41 10.91
C ALA A 93 16.19 21.37 11.08
N ASN A 94 16.76 20.93 9.96
CA ASN A 94 17.90 20.02 9.95
C ASN A 94 18.87 20.44 8.84
N ASN A 95 20.02 21.00 9.25
CA ASN A 95 21.07 21.44 8.34
C ASN A 95 22.08 20.30 8.13
N ILE A 96 21.84 19.48 7.12
CA ILE A 96 22.63 18.28 6.84
C ILE A 96 22.81 18.10 5.32
N GLY A 97 24.00 17.66 4.89
CA GLY A 97 24.25 17.22 3.52
C GLY A 97 23.95 15.74 3.38
N ARG A 98 22.97 15.39 2.54
CA ARG A 98 22.54 13.99 2.36
C ARG A 98 21.77 13.78 1.08
N THR A 99 21.70 12.53 0.63
CA THR A 99 20.78 12.10 -0.42
C THR A 99 19.39 11.81 0.18
N VAL A 100 18.33 12.17 -0.55
CA VAL A 100 16.96 11.93 -0.12
C VAL A 100 16.65 10.44 0.05
N ALA A 101 16.06 10.09 1.18
CA ALA A 101 15.52 8.77 1.46
C ALA A 101 14.24 8.89 2.31
N PRO A 102 13.37 7.87 2.33
CA PRO A 102 12.21 7.83 3.22
C PRO A 102 12.61 7.85 4.70
N ASN A 103 11.77 8.49 5.53
CA ASN A 103 11.84 8.42 6.99
C ASN A 103 13.15 8.91 7.62
N GLN A 104 13.81 9.90 7.01
CA GLN A 104 15.06 10.45 7.53
C GLN A 104 14.85 11.34 8.76
N ASP A 105 13.76 12.10 8.79
CA ASP A 105 13.39 12.97 9.91
C ASP A 105 11.93 12.73 10.31
N LYS A 106 11.60 13.05 11.57
CA LYS A 106 10.23 12.98 12.09
C LYS A 106 9.89 14.24 12.87
N VAL A 107 8.73 14.80 12.58
CA VAL A 107 8.21 16.01 13.23
C VAL A 107 6.80 15.74 13.69
N SER A 108 6.60 15.69 15.00
CA SER A 108 5.25 15.52 15.58
C SER A 108 4.65 16.88 15.88
N VAL A 109 3.42 17.10 15.41
CA VAL A 109 2.64 18.30 15.62
C VAL A 109 1.22 17.94 16.02
N PHE A 110 0.60 18.78 16.85
CA PHE A 110 -0.83 18.70 17.10
C PHE A 110 -1.52 19.69 16.15
N LEU A 111 -2.47 19.20 15.37
CA LEU A 111 -3.28 19.99 14.46
C LEU A 111 -4.69 20.05 14.99
N GLU A 112 -5.22 21.24 15.15
CA GLU A 112 -6.62 21.44 15.52
C GLU A 112 -7.56 21.16 14.34
N GLU A 113 -8.84 21.07 14.61
CA GLU A 113 -9.84 21.02 13.53
C GLU A 113 -9.77 22.30 12.69
N GLY A 114 -9.67 22.14 11.37
CA GLY A 114 -9.61 23.28 10.47
C GLY A 114 -8.58 23.11 9.35
N LYS A 115 -8.25 24.25 8.76
CA LYS A 115 -7.31 24.37 7.65
C LYS A 115 -5.94 24.78 8.18
N HIS A 116 -4.91 24.01 7.81
CA HIS A 116 -3.52 24.26 8.18
C HIS A 116 -2.64 24.41 6.94
N ASP A 117 -1.68 25.31 7.00
CA ASP A 117 -0.72 25.53 5.94
C ASP A 117 0.65 24.93 6.32
N LEU A 118 1.13 24.01 5.49
CA LEU A 118 2.44 23.38 5.61
C LEU A 118 3.38 23.96 4.57
N LEU A 119 4.48 24.55 5.01
CA LEU A 119 5.55 25.02 4.16
C LEU A 119 6.82 24.23 4.46
N ILE A 120 7.49 23.75 3.41
CA ILE A 120 8.75 23.02 3.51
C ILE A 120 9.78 23.74 2.63
N LYS A 121 10.92 24.04 3.20
CA LYS A 121 12.11 24.56 2.51
C LYS A 121 13.13 23.45 2.37
N ILE A 122 13.66 23.27 1.18
CA ILE A 122 14.77 22.35 0.90
C ILE A 122 15.91 23.18 0.36
N ALA A 123 17.05 23.14 1.04
CA ALA A 123 18.29 23.78 0.58
C ALA A 123 19.19 22.69 -0.02
N ASN A 124 19.36 22.74 -1.33
CA ASN A 124 20.24 21.85 -2.08
C ASN A 124 21.65 22.43 -2.15
N TYR A 125 22.61 21.68 -1.69
CA TYR A 125 24.04 22.08 -1.70
C TYR A 125 24.78 21.62 -2.96
N GLY A 126 24.17 20.73 -3.74
CA GLY A 126 24.65 20.26 -5.04
C GLY A 126 23.98 18.95 -5.49
N GLY A 127 23.98 18.73 -6.79
CA GLY A 127 23.36 17.54 -7.40
C GLY A 127 21.84 17.62 -7.52
N GLU A 128 21.18 16.48 -7.54
CA GLU A 128 19.72 16.39 -7.62
C GLU A 128 19.06 16.94 -6.37
N THR A 129 17.90 17.55 -6.54
CA THR A 129 17.03 17.90 -5.41
C THR A 129 15.95 16.85 -5.25
N GLY A 130 15.60 16.54 -4.02
CA GLY A 130 14.51 15.61 -3.77
C GLY A 130 13.93 15.79 -2.39
N TYR A 131 12.70 15.30 -2.25
CA TYR A 131 12.04 15.23 -0.95
C TYR A 131 11.21 13.96 -0.83
N TYR A 132 10.92 13.61 0.39
CA TYR A 132 9.97 12.60 0.79
C TYR A 132 9.06 13.19 1.86
N PHE A 133 7.78 12.93 1.74
CA PHE A 133 6.79 13.37 2.70
C PHE A 133 5.75 12.28 2.95
N ARG A 134 5.48 12.03 4.21
CA ARG A 134 4.37 11.20 4.66
C ARG A 134 3.86 11.73 5.99
N ALA A 135 2.55 11.87 6.13
CA ALA A 135 1.93 12.17 7.41
C ALA A 135 1.26 10.91 7.96
N VAL A 136 1.59 10.58 9.19
CA VAL A 136 1.10 9.40 9.89
C VAL A 136 0.51 9.80 11.25
N ASP A 137 -0.40 8.98 11.76
CA ASP A 137 -0.86 9.04 13.14
C ASP A 137 0.11 8.34 14.10
N ASP A 138 -0.23 8.27 15.36
CA ASP A 138 0.56 7.61 16.40
C ASP A 138 0.74 6.11 16.13
N GLU A 139 -0.16 5.52 15.33
CA GLU A 139 -0.08 4.11 14.92
C GLU A 139 0.71 3.90 13.61
N GLY A 140 1.25 4.97 13.00
CA GLY A 140 2.02 4.92 11.75
C GLY A 140 1.17 4.82 10.48
N GLN A 141 -0.14 5.06 10.58
CA GLN A 141 -1.05 5.03 9.43
C GLN A 141 -1.12 6.39 8.73
N GLY A 142 -1.33 6.40 7.41
CA GLY A 142 -1.43 7.63 6.62
C GLY A 142 -2.68 8.45 6.98
N VAL A 143 -2.50 9.55 7.67
CA VAL A 143 -3.58 10.38 8.22
C VAL A 143 -4.19 11.34 7.22
N LEU A 144 -3.36 12.05 6.45
CA LEU A 144 -3.85 13.13 5.57
C LEU A 144 -4.79 12.63 4.49
N SER A 145 -4.52 11.46 3.93
CA SER A 145 -5.42 10.86 2.93
C SER A 145 -6.77 10.45 3.52
N MET A 146 -6.77 10.00 4.77
CA MET A 146 -8.00 9.66 5.49
C MET A 146 -8.80 10.92 5.83
N MET A 147 -8.14 11.97 6.29
CA MET A 147 -8.79 13.24 6.64
C MET A 147 -9.41 13.91 5.41
N ALA A 148 -8.71 13.91 4.28
CA ALA A 148 -9.26 14.41 3.02
C ALA A 148 -10.50 13.61 2.57
N LEU A 149 -10.47 12.29 2.75
CA LEU A 149 -11.64 11.44 2.46
C LEU A 149 -12.80 11.69 3.41
N LEU A 150 -12.55 11.93 4.70
CA LEU A 150 -13.58 12.25 5.68
C LEU A 150 -14.19 13.63 5.45
N ALA A 151 -13.39 14.61 5.05
CA ALA A 151 -13.85 15.96 4.70
C ALA A 151 -14.70 16.00 3.43
N THR A 152 -14.59 15.00 2.55
CA THR A 152 -15.43 14.88 1.35
C THR A 152 -16.84 14.45 1.73
N PRO A 153 -17.91 15.17 1.32
CA PRO A 153 -19.30 14.78 1.57
C PRO A 153 -19.58 13.35 1.07
N THR A 154 -20.38 12.59 1.80
CA THR A 154 -20.65 11.18 1.50
C THR A 154 -21.20 10.96 0.07
N ALA A 155 -22.02 11.89 -0.40
CA ALA A 155 -22.60 11.84 -1.74
C ALA A 155 -21.57 12.04 -2.87
N GLU A 156 -20.44 12.68 -2.58
CA GLU A 156 -19.37 12.98 -3.56
C GLU A 156 -18.23 11.96 -3.51
N ARG A 157 -18.26 11.03 -2.55
CA ARG A 157 -17.24 9.99 -2.43
C ARG A 157 -17.39 8.93 -3.51
N SER A 158 -16.31 8.66 -4.24
CA SER A 158 -16.29 7.52 -5.14
C SER A 158 -16.45 6.18 -4.37
N ALA A 159 -16.92 5.14 -5.03
CA ALA A 159 -17.04 3.81 -4.44
C ALA A 159 -15.70 3.29 -3.86
N GLY A 160 -14.58 3.56 -4.54
CA GLY A 160 -13.24 3.23 -4.07
C GLY A 160 -12.86 3.96 -2.77
N ASN A 161 -13.17 5.25 -2.69
CA ASN A 161 -12.94 6.05 -1.49
C ASN A 161 -13.79 5.58 -0.30
N GLN A 162 -15.05 5.23 -0.55
CA GLN A 162 -15.94 4.67 0.48
C GLN A 162 -15.43 3.33 0.98
N GLN A 163 -14.96 2.47 0.09
CA GLN A 163 -14.36 1.18 0.47
C GLN A 163 -13.09 1.36 1.29
N ARG A 164 -12.24 2.31 0.92
CA ARG A 164 -11.01 2.65 1.65
C ARG A 164 -11.31 3.13 3.07
N LEU A 165 -12.26 4.05 3.25
CA LEU A 165 -12.72 4.49 4.58
C LEU A 165 -13.28 3.34 5.41
N THR A 166 -14.08 2.46 4.80
CA THR A 166 -14.62 1.27 5.46
C THR A 166 -13.50 0.35 5.95
N THR A 167 -12.46 0.15 5.15
CA THR A 167 -11.30 -0.66 5.51
C THR A 167 -10.55 -0.05 6.68
N LEU A 168 -10.24 1.25 6.61
CA LEU A 168 -9.54 1.99 7.67
C LEU A 168 -10.33 2.01 8.98
N PHE A 169 -11.65 2.18 8.91
CA PHE A 169 -12.52 2.10 10.09
C PHE A 169 -12.47 0.70 10.73
N ARG A 170 -12.62 -0.34 9.91
CA ARG A 170 -12.57 -1.74 10.38
C ARG A 170 -11.25 -2.10 11.05
N GLU A 171 -10.14 -1.59 10.54
CA GLU A 171 -8.81 -1.84 11.10
C GLU A 171 -8.62 -1.17 12.48
N ARG A 172 -9.37 -0.11 12.77
CA ARG A 172 -9.34 0.63 14.05
C ARG A 172 -10.42 0.20 15.02
N ASP A 173 -11.51 -0.38 14.53
CA ASP A 173 -12.60 -0.86 15.35
C ASP A 173 -12.16 -2.10 16.17
N GLU A 174 -12.24 -1.98 17.49
CA GLU A 174 -11.81 -3.02 18.40
C GLU A 174 -12.65 -4.30 18.27
N THR A 175 -13.94 -4.13 18.08
CA THR A 175 -14.89 -5.24 17.90
C THR A 175 -14.57 -6.00 16.60
N TRP A 176 -14.29 -5.27 15.54
CA TRP A 176 -13.94 -5.88 14.26
C TRP A 176 -12.59 -6.61 14.33
N ARG A 177 -11.57 -6.01 15.00
CA ARG A 177 -10.27 -6.65 15.21
C ARG A 177 -10.41 -7.95 16.00
N ALA A 178 -11.20 -7.93 17.09
CA ALA A 178 -11.46 -9.11 17.90
C ALA A 178 -12.12 -10.22 17.07
N LYS A 179 -13.14 -9.89 16.26
CA LYS A 179 -13.81 -10.84 15.38
C LYS A 179 -12.91 -11.38 14.26
N LYS A 180 -12.01 -10.57 13.74
CA LYS A 180 -11.01 -10.99 12.76
C LYS A 180 -10.05 -12.04 13.36
N ILE A 181 -9.58 -11.81 14.59
CA ILE A 181 -8.71 -12.75 15.31
C ILE A 181 -9.47 -14.06 15.60
N GLU A 182 -10.71 -13.99 16.12
CA GLU A 182 -11.56 -15.14 16.36
C GLU A 182 -11.75 -15.97 15.09
N THR A 183 -12.06 -15.31 13.96
CA THR A 183 -12.21 -15.97 12.67
C THR A 183 -10.92 -16.66 12.21
N ALA A 184 -9.76 -16.02 12.41
CA ALA A 184 -8.47 -16.61 12.06
C ALA A 184 -8.18 -17.85 12.91
N ASN A 185 -8.45 -17.80 14.20
CA ASN A 185 -8.27 -18.94 15.12
C ASN A 185 -9.17 -20.11 14.72
N THR A 186 -10.45 -19.87 14.48
CA THR A 186 -11.39 -20.90 14.04
C THR A 186 -10.99 -21.54 12.72
N ARG A 187 -10.47 -20.75 11.77
CA ARG A 187 -9.94 -21.29 10.50
C ARG A 187 -8.71 -22.18 10.72
N ASN A 188 -7.82 -21.79 11.64
CA ASN A 188 -6.65 -22.59 12.00
C ASN A 188 -7.07 -23.91 12.67
N GLU A 189 -8.02 -23.88 13.61
CA GLU A 189 -8.58 -25.06 14.25
C GLU A 189 -9.21 -26.01 13.23
N LEU A 190 -10.01 -25.46 12.31
CA LEU A 190 -10.58 -26.23 11.20
C LEU A 190 -9.48 -26.86 10.33
N GLY A 191 -8.40 -26.12 10.06
CA GLY A 191 -7.26 -26.63 9.30
C GLY A 191 -6.55 -27.80 10.01
N VAL A 192 -6.38 -27.70 11.32
CA VAL A 192 -5.81 -28.78 12.15
C VAL A 192 -6.75 -29.98 12.14
N LEU A 193 -8.04 -29.77 12.36
CA LEU A 193 -9.03 -30.83 12.36
C LEU A 193 -9.07 -31.56 11.01
N ARG A 194 -9.08 -30.84 9.90
CA ARG A 194 -9.04 -31.43 8.55
C ARG A 194 -7.79 -32.31 8.33
N LYS A 195 -6.65 -31.89 8.85
CA LYS A 195 -5.42 -32.67 8.75
C LYS A 195 -5.42 -33.93 9.65
N SER A 196 -6.21 -33.93 10.72
CA SER A 196 -6.33 -35.07 11.62
C SER A 196 -7.31 -36.13 11.09
N ILE A 197 -8.16 -35.80 10.12
CA ILE A 197 -9.07 -36.76 9.51
C ILE A 197 -8.24 -37.74 8.67
N VAL A 198 -8.30 -39.00 9.07
CA VAL A 198 -7.65 -40.07 8.31
C VAL A 198 -8.36 -40.23 6.98
N THR A 199 -7.62 -40.02 5.91
CA THR A 199 -8.13 -40.27 4.56
C THR A 199 -7.61 -41.60 4.08
N THR A 200 -8.48 -42.39 3.47
CA THR A 200 -8.10 -43.61 2.79
C THR A 200 -8.38 -43.49 1.30
N MET A 201 -7.58 -44.22 0.52
CA MET A 201 -7.87 -44.28 -0.90
C MET A 201 -9.13 -45.10 -1.11
N VAL A 202 -10.10 -44.52 -1.76
CA VAL A 202 -11.30 -45.23 -2.23
C VAL A 202 -11.14 -45.48 -3.72
N MET A 203 -11.37 -46.71 -4.16
CA MET A 203 -11.43 -46.99 -5.59
C MET A 203 -12.65 -46.30 -6.17
N GLU A 204 -12.43 -45.42 -7.10
CA GLU A 204 -13.47 -44.74 -7.87
C GLU A 204 -13.44 -45.33 -9.28
N GLU A 205 -14.62 -45.51 -9.82
CA GLU A 205 -14.75 -46.00 -11.17
C GLU A 205 -14.30 -44.96 -12.18
N MET A 206 -13.66 -45.45 -13.22
CA MET A 206 -13.31 -44.58 -14.34
C MET A 206 -14.59 -44.20 -15.08
N SER A 207 -14.72 -42.92 -15.45
CA SER A 207 -15.83 -42.41 -16.26
C SER A 207 -16.01 -43.18 -17.60
N THR A 208 -14.93 -43.78 -18.08
CA THR A 208 -14.95 -44.74 -19.20
C THR A 208 -14.23 -46.01 -18.76
N PRO A 209 -14.93 -47.11 -18.58
CA PRO A 209 -14.29 -48.38 -18.20
C PRO A 209 -13.19 -48.80 -19.18
N ARG A 210 -12.12 -49.32 -18.63
CA ARG A 210 -11.04 -49.85 -19.44
C ARG A 210 -11.46 -51.12 -20.13
N ASP A 211 -11.17 -51.25 -21.43
CA ASP A 211 -11.39 -52.48 -22.16
C ASP A 211 -10.52 -53.62 -21.59
N THR A 212 -11.18 -54.71 -21.25
CA THR A 212 -10.55 -55.90 -20.67
C THR A 212 -10.70 -57.05 -21.63
N TYR A 213 -9.63 -57.80 -21.80
CA TYR A 213 -9.53 -58.91 -22.72
C TYR A 213 -9.06 -60.17 -22.02
N LYS A 214 -9.37 -61.30 -22.55
CA LYS A 214 -8.83 -62.59 -22.12
C LYS A 214 -7.33 -62.62 -22.38
N LEU A 215 -6.58 -63.14 -21.44
CA LEU A 215 -5.12 -63.28 -21.60
C LEU A 215 -4.76 -64.61 -22.23
N VAL A 216 -3.94 -64.60 -23.24
CA VAL A 216 -3.47 -65.84 -23.87
C VAL A 216 -2.55 -66.57 -22.88
N ARG A 217 -2.98 -67.76 -22.46
CA ARG A 217 -2.27 -68.58 -21.45
C ARG A 217 -1.93 -67.85 -20.16
N GLY A 218 -2.71 -66.83 -19.80
CA GLY A 218 -2.50 -66.04 -18.59
C GLY A 218 -1.30 -65.03 -18.67
N ALA A 219 -0.70 -64.84 -19.81
CA ALA A 219 0.39 -63.86 -19.97
C ALA A 219 -0.22 -62.46 -20.05
N TYR A 220 0.13 -61.59 -19.06
CA TYR A 220 -0.45 -60.26 -18.89
C TYR A 220 -0.14 -59.27 -20.06
N ASP A 221 0.91 -59.54 -20.79
CA ASP A 221 1.39 -58.78 -21.95
C ASP A 221 0.80 -59.26 -23.29
N LYS A 222 -0.05 -60.29 -23.26
CA LYS A 222 -0.64 -60.91 -24.46
C LYS A 222 -2.16 -61.00 -24.34
N PRO A 223 -2.90 -59.88 -24.42
CA PRO A 223 -4.34 -59.90 -24.45
C PRO A 223 -4.86 -60.43 -25.78
N ASP A 224 -5.84 -61.30 -25.75
CA ASP A 224 -6.59 -61.73 -26.93
C ASP A 224 -7.61 -60.66 -27.30
N THR A 225 -7.25 -59.75 -28.18
CA THR A 225 -8.11 -58.62 -28.59
C THR A 225 -9.34 -59.03 -29.41
N SER A 226 -9.47 -60.28 -29.77
CA SER A 226 -10.66 -60.78 -30.46
C SER A 226 -11.84 -61.06 -29.53
N GLU A 227 -11.58 -61.15 -28.20
CA GLU A 227 -12.61 -61.46 -27.21
C GLU A 227 -12.59 -60.44 -26.08
N LYS A 228 -13.44 -59.42 -26.20
CA LYS A 228 -13.63 -58.40 -25.14
C LYS A 228 -14.47 -58.97 -24.03
N LEU A 229 -13.98 -58.86 -22.81
CA LEU A 229 -14.70 -59.28 -21.60
C LEU A 229 -15.55 -58.15 -21.04
N SER A 230 -16.76 -58.45 -20.64
CA SER A 230 -17.63 -57.59 -19.89
C SER A 230 -17.75 -58.06 -18.44
N PRO A 231 -17.89 -57.14 -17.45
CA PRO A 231 -18.16 -57.53 -16.07
C PRO A 231 -19.41 -58.43 -15.99
N SER A 232 -19.26 -59.56 -15.32
CA SER A 232 -20.37 -60.51 -15.12
C SER A 232 -20.18 -61.26 -13.81
N THR A 233 -21.28 -61.76 -13.25
CA THR A 233 -21.22 -62.64 -12.08
C THR A 233 -20.83 -64.06 -12.53
N PRO A 234 -20.14 -64.82 -11.66
CA PRO A 234 -19.95 -66.26 -11.91
C PRO A 234 -21.28 -66.94 -12.11
N ALA A 235 -21.32 -67.89 -13.08
CA ALA A 235 -22.56 -68.60 -13.44
C ALA A 235 -23.28 -69.28 -12.27
N SER A 236 -22.55 -69.63 -11.21
CA SER A 236 -23.12 -70.20 -9.96
C SER A 236 -23.89 -69.21 -9.07
N LEU A 237 -23.73 -67.88 -9.31
CA LEU A 237 -24.39 -66.83 -8.51
C LEU A 237 -25.57 -66.18 -9.22
N GLY A 238 -25.94 -66.63 -10.41
CA GLY A 238 -27.04 -66.04 -11.19
C GLY A 238 -26.63 -64.79 -11.97
N GLU A 239 -27.57 -64.20 -12.67
CA GLU A 239 -27.32 -63.01 -13.50
C GLU A 239 -27.23 -61.72 -12.70
N MET A 240 -26.37 -60.79 -13.12
CA MET A 240 -26.33 -59.46 -12.55
C MET A 240 -27.59 -58.67 -12.86
N ASN A 241 -28.09 -57.95 -11.86
CA ASN A 241 -29.21 -57.04 -12.06
C ASN A 241 -28.79 -55.91 -13.03
N GLU A 242 -29.46 -55.77 -14.16
CA GLU A 242 -29.16 -54.80 -15.21
C GLU A 242 -29.29 -53.33 -14.79
N SER A 243 -30.05 -53.09 -13.69
CA SER A 243 -30.22 -51.73 -13.14
C SER A 243 -29.08 -51.26 -12.25
N LEU A 244 -28.11 -52.13 -11.93
CA LEU A 244 -26.94 -51.80 -11.12
C LEU A 244 -25.73 -51.51 -12.00
N PRO A 245 -24.85 -50.64 -11.56
CA PRO A 245 -23.57 -50.44 -12.27
C PRO A 245 -22.79 -51.76 -12.37
N LYS A 246 -22.27 -52.06 -13.54
CA LYS A 246 -21.49 -53.27 -13.81
C LYS A 246 -20.02 -53.08 -13.49
N ASN A 247 -19.72 -52.95 -12.22
CA ASN A 247 -18.37 -52.77 -11.70
C ASN A 247 -18.00 -53.91 -10.78
#